data_0cc3b280f3f6d1f7e797a24be4109276
#
_entry.id   0cc3b280f3f6d1f7e797a24be4109276
#
_cell.length_a   1.000
_cell.length_b   1.000
_cell.length_c   1.000
_cell.angle_alpha   90.00
_cell.angle_beta   90.00
_cell.angle_gamma   90.00
#
_symmetry.space_group_name_H-M   'P 1'
#
loop_
_entity.id
_entity.type
_entity.pdbx_description
1 polymer ?
#
loop_
_entity_poly.entity_id
_entity_poly.type
_entity_poly.pdbx_seq_one_letter_code
_entity_poly.pdbx_strand_id
1 'polypeptide(L)'
;GSKRSRPSELVPGTCTVISCRMDYLPDAADSWEILENSEKGFVSRYALGRDYHKLIRSRLAKLAERIRDELACGTFRAFVDSAPVLERAVAEQSGLGWIAKNTMLINESAGSDLFIGEIYTDIPFMPSDPKEEKHCGSCSACMVACPTDAFVAPFVLDARRCISYLTIEHKGSIDEALRPKMGNRIYGCDDCQLVCPWNKFATNSPEPDFAPREGLDQADLVTLFAWTEKEFEERLQGSPIRRIGHERWLRNIAVALGNAETTQEIVNALRSKQDTSSPLVKEHIAWALIQHGC
;
A
#
# COMPACT_ATOMS: atom_id res chain seq x y z
N GLY A 1 16.09 -8.39 11.55
CA GLY A 1 16.78 -8.94 12.73
C GLY A 1 15.93 -10.01 13.40
N SER A 2 16.49 -10.72 14.36
CA SER A 2 15.87 -11.89 15.04
C SER A 2 14.50 -11.57 15.68
N LYS A 3 14.29 -10.37 16.16
CA LYS A 3 13.01 -9.92 16.75
C LYS A 3 11.81 -10.07 15.80
N ARG A 4 12.04 -10.04 14.47
CA ARG A 4 10.94 -10.24 13.49
C ARG A 4 10.45 -11.67 13.44
N SER A 5 11.34 -12.64 13.62
CA SER A 5 11.04 -14.08 13.53
C SER A 5 10.88 -14.77 14.88
N ARG A 6 11.14 -14.04 15.98
CA ARG A 6 11.09 -14.57 17.34
C ARG A 6 10.22 -13.67 18.22
N PRO A 7 8.91 -13.92 18.31
CA PRO A 7 7.96 -13.09 19.08
C PRO A 7 8.41 -12.83 20.52
N SER A 8 8.97 -13.82 21.20
CA SER A 8 9.44 -13.70 22.59
C SER A 8 10.67 -12.81 22.77
N GLU A 9 11.45 -12.55 21.71
CA GLU A 9 12.53 -11.55 21.74
C GLU A 9 11.97 -10.10 21.60
N LEU A 10 10.80 -9.96 20.95
CA LEU A 10 10.14 -8.67 20.83
C LEU A 10 9.32 -8.34 22.09
N VAL A 11 8.58 -9.33 22.60
CA VAL A 11 7.79 -9.23 23.83
C VAL A 11 8.11 -10.45 24.68
N PRO A 12 8.97 -10.30 25.73
CA PRO A 12 9.31 -11.41 26.63
C PRO A 12 8.06 -12.05 27.23
N GLY A 13 8.05 -13.38 27.32
CA GLY A 13 6.93 -14.15 27.84
C GLY A 13 5.86 -14.50 26.80
N THR A 14 5.96 -14.03 25.56
CA THR A 14 4.98 -14.37 24.51
C THR A 14 4.95 -15.87 24.28
N CYS A 15 3.78 -16.47 24.46
CA CYS A 15 3.47 -17.87 24.17
C CYS A 15 2.63 -18.01 22.90
N THR A 16 1.75 -17.04 22.62
CA THR A 16 0.85 -17.04 21.46
C THR A 16 0.87 -15.72 20.74
N VAL A 17 0.72 -15.77 19.41
CA VAL A 17 0.44 -14.62 18.55
C VAL A 17 -0.92 -14.84 17.90
N ILE A 18 -1.86 -13.94 18.16
CA ILE A 18 -3.18 -13.93 17.53
C ILE A 18 -3.08 -13.01 16.32
N SER A 19 -3.18 -13.56 15.11
CA SER A 19 -3.22 -12.77 13.88
C SER A 19 -4.66 -12.44 13.49
N CYS A 20 -4.89 -11.17 13.20
CA CYS A 20 -6.20 -10.63 12.84
C CYS A 20 -6.14 -9.96 11.48
N ARG A 21 -7.24 -10.02 10.74
CA ARG A 21 -7.41 -9.25 9.51
C ARG A 21 -8.49 -8.19 9.66
N MET A 22 -8.40 -7.14 8.84
CA MET A 22 -9.44 -6.14 8.65
C MET A 22 -9.50 -5.76 7.16
N ASP A 23 -10.64 -6.05 6.52
CA ASP A 23 -10.83 -5.78 5.11
C ASP A 23 -10.97 -4.27 4.88
N TYR A 24 -10.28 -3.73 3.86
CA TYR A 24 -10.18 -2.29 3.66
C TYR A 24 -10.79 -1.77 2.37
N LEU A 25 -11.23 -2.64 1.45
CA LEU A 25 -11.65 -2.19 0.13
C LEU A 25 -12.68 -1.06 0.25
N PRO A 26 -12.35 0.18 -0.17
CA PRO A 26 -13.29 1.30 -0.08
C PRO A 26 -14.31 1.25 -1.21
N ASP A 27 -15.46 1.86 -0.99
CA ASP A 27 -16.36 2.27 -2.06
C ASP A 27 -15.77 3.53 -2.74
N ALA A 28 -15.19 3.35 -3.93
CA ALA A 28 -14.39 4.37 -4.62
C ALA A 28 -14.53 4.20 -6.14
N ALA A 29 -14.07 5.17 -6.91
CA ALA A 29 -14.05 5.10 -8.37
C ALA A 29 -13.35 3.82 -8.88
N ASP A 30 -13.74 3.32 -10.04
CA ASP A 30 -13.17 2.09 -10.59
C ASP A 30 -11.68 2.25 -10.87
N SER A 31 -10.87 1.29 -10.39
CA SER A 31 -9.40 1.34 -10.52
C SER A 31 -8.95 1.29 -11.98
N TRP A 32 -9.64 0.52 -12.83
CA TRP A 32 -9.24 0.40 -14.22
C TRP A 32 -9.56 1.67 -15.00
N GLU A 33 -10.72 2.30 -14.74
CA GLU A 33 -11.07 3.60 -15.34
C GLU A 33 -10.02 4.67 -14.99
N ILE A 34 -9.54 4.70 -13.74
CA ILE A 34 -8.49 5.64 -13.32
C ILE A 34 -7.14 5.29 -13.96
N LEU A 35 -6.76 4.02 -14.01
CA LEU A 35 -5.50 3.58 -14.62
C LEU A 35 -5.44 3.82 -16.13
N GLU A 36 -6.58 3.77 -16.82
CA GLU A 36 -6.71 4.03 -18.26
C GLU A 36 -6.77 5.53 -18.58
N ASN A 37 -7.08 6.38 -17.61
CA ASN A 37 -7.11 7.84 -17.78
C ASN A 37 -5.80 8.49 -17.37
N SER A 38 -4.97 8.83 -18.34
CA SER A 38 -3.63 9.39 -18.11
C SER A 38 -3.58 10.77 -17.44
N GLU A 39 -4.72 11.47 -17.36
CA GLU A 39 -4.83 12.76 -16.65
C GLU A 39 -5.11 12.59 -15.15
N LYS A 40 -5.55 11.40 -14.73
CA LYS A 40 -5.86 11.08 -13.33
C LYS A 40 -4.67 10.49 -12.60
N GLY A 41 -4.55 10.78 -11.30
CA GLY A 41 -3.55 10.17 -10.43
C GLY A 41 -4.08 8.91 -9.77
N PHE A 42 -3.44 7.75 -10.00
CA PHE A 42 -3.80 6.53 -9.29
C PHE A 42 -3.15 6.47 -7.91
N VAL A 43 -3.98 6.35 -6.89
CA VAL A 43 -3.60 6.08 -5.50
C VAL A 43 -4.09 4.69 -5.11
N SER A 44 -3.21 3.87 -4.57
CA SER A 44 -3.55 2.53 -4.08
C SER A 44 -4.74 2.57 -3.11
N ARG A 45 -5.67 1.65 -3.27
CA ARG A 45 -6.95 1.57 -2.54
C ARG A 45 -6.80 1.68 -1.03
N TYR A 46 -5.78 1.04 -0.47
CA TYR A 46 -5.54 1.05 0.97
C TYR A 46 -5.23 2.44 1.55
N ALA A 47 -4.80 3.37 0.68
CA ALA A 47 -4.32 4.68 1.10
C ALA A 47 -5.31 5.83 0.83
N LEU A 48 -6.46 5.53 0.25
CA LEU A 48 -7.47 6.55 -0.08
C LEU A 48 -8.10 7.19 1.16
N GLY A 49 -8.22 6.42 2.24
CA GLY A 49 -8.85 6.85 3.49
C GLY A 49 -7.87 7.39 4.54
N ARG A 50 -8.24 7.21 5.78
CA ARG A 50 -7.41 7.54 6.95
C ARG A 50 -6.31 6.50 7.16
N ASP A 51 -5.27 6.92 7.87
CA ASP A 51 -4.16 6.06 8.27
C ASP A 51 -4.63 4.88 9.13
N TYR A 52 -4.59 3.70 8.54
CA TYR A 52 -5.05 2.44 9.13
C TYR A 52 -4.25 2.03 10.38
N HIS A 53 -3.01 2.47 10.52
CA HIS A 53 -2.17 2.08 11.66
C HIS A 53 -2.80 2.41 13.02
N LYS A 54 -3.35 3.62 13.16
CA LYS A 54 -4.00 4.04 14.41
C LYS A 54 -5.31 3.34 14.64
N LEU A 55 -6.11 3.19 13.57
CA LEU A 55 -7.40 2.53 13.62
C LEU A 55 -7.26 1.08 14.05
N ILE A 56 -6.45 0.30 13.33
CA ILE A 56 -6.28 -1.13 13.61
C ILE A 56 -5.65 -1.34 14.97
N ARG A 57 -4.62 -0.56 15.34
CA ARG A 57 -4.02 -0.64 16.69
C ARG A 57 -5.04 -0.41 17.78
N SER A 58 -5.93 0.58 17.62
CA SER A 58 -7.02 0.85 18.58
C SER A 58 -8.02 -0.30 18.68
N ARG A 59 -8.39 -0.89 17.52
CA ARG A 59 -9.31 -2.04 17.49
C ARG A 59 -8.71 -3.29 18.10
N LEU A 60 -7.43 -3.57 17.81
CA LEU A 60 -6.70 -4.68 18.42
C LEU A 60 -6.52 -4.49 19.93
N ALA A 61 -6.27 -3.27 20.40
CA ALA A 61 -6.18 -2.98 21.83
C ALA A 61 -7.51 -3.26 22.53
N LYS A 62 -8.65 -2.82 21.95
CA LYS A 62 -9.98 -3.12 22.49
C LYS A 62 -10.30 -4.61 22.48
N LEU A 63 -9.88 -5.33 21.44
CA LEU A 63 -10.03 -6.79 21.38
C LEU A 63 -9.20 -7.46 22.48
N ALA A 64 -7.96 -7.03 22.66
CA ALA A 64 -7.08 -7.52 23.72
C ALA A 64 -7.64 -7.26 25.13
N GLU A 65 -8.24 -6.09 25.35
CA GLU A 65 -8.94 -5.77 26.62
C GLU A 65 -10.11 -6.72 26.86
N ARG A 66 -10.95 -6.96 25.86
CA ARG A 66 -12.07 -7.89 25.98
C ARG A 66 -11.60 -9.31 26.28
N ILE A 67 -10.56 -9.80 25.57
CA ILE A 67 -10.00 -11.14 25.83
C ILE A 67 -9.48 -11.22 27.28
N ARG A 68 -8.77 -10.19 27.74
CA ARG A 68 -8.24 -10.14 29.11
C ARG A 68 -9.37 -10.16 30.14
N ASP A 69 -10.45 -9.40 29.91
CA ASP A 69 -11.58 -9.30 30.85
C ASP A 69 -12.32 -10.63 30.92
N GLU A 70 -12.51 -11.32 29.79
CA GLU A 70 -13.14 -12.66 29.75
C GLU A 70 -12.30 -13.74 30.47
N LEU A 71 -10.97 -13.68 30.29
CA LEU A 71 -10.06 -14.65 30.89
C LEU A 71 -9.64 -14.29 32.33
N ALA A 72 -9.83 -13.05 32.74
CA ALA A 72 -9.35 -12.47 34.00
C ALA A 72 -7.85 -12.65 34.25
N CYS A 73 -7.04 -12.83 33.19
CA CYS A 73 -5.59 -13.04 33.26
C CYS A 73 -4.90 -12.66 31.94
N GLY A 74 -3.56 -12.67 31.96
CA GLY A 74 -2.70 -12.52 30.81
C GLY A 74 -2.29 -11.09 30.47
N THR A 75 -1.20 -11.00 29.72
CA THR A 75 -0.69 -9.75 29.15
C THR A 75 -0.90 -9.76 27.65
N PHE A 76 -1.22 -8.59 27.08
CA PHE A 76 -1.54 -8.47 25.66
C PHE A 76 -0.87 -7.24 25.08
N ARG A 77 -0.29 -7.36 23.88
CA ARG A 77 0.33 -6.25 23.16
C ARG A 77 -0.01 -6.30 21.67
N ALA A 78 -0.65 -5.23 21.17
CA ALA A 78 -1.07 -5.10 19.79
C ALA A 78 0.05 -4.52 18.91
N PHE A 79 0.20 -5.06 17.70
CA PHE A 79 1.13 -4.62 16.66
C PHE A 79 0.40 -4.48 15.33
N VAL A 80 0.90 -3.57 14.48
CA VAL A 80 0.43 -3.34 13.11
C VAL A 80 1.61 -2.83 12.30
N ASP A 81 1.86 -3.39 11.14
CA ASP A 81 2.76 -2.99 10.06
C ASP A 81 4.12 -2.38 10.50
N SER A 82 4.09 -1.23 11.15
CA SER A 82 5.32 -0.51 11.58
C SER A 82 6.16 -1.24 12.63
N ALA A 83 5.67 -2.34 13.19
CA ALA A 83 6.38 -3.16 14.15
C ALA A 83 7.35 -4.15 13.45
N PRO A 84 8.39 -4.61 14.15
CA PRO A 84 9.29 -5.63 13.61
C PRO A 84 8.66 -7.03 13.68
N VAL A 85 7.56 -7.25 12.98
CA VAL A 85 6.81 -8.50 12.87
C VAL A 85 6.84 -9.00 11.42
N LEU A 86 6.83 -10.30 11.21
CA LEU A 86 6.64 -10.95 9.91
C LEU A 86 5.15 -11.25 9.71
N GLU A 87 4.31 -10.20 9.66
CA GLU A 87 2.85 -10.29 9.69
C GLU A 87 2.28 -11.31 8.71
N ARG A 88 2.69 -11.26 7.43
CA ARG A 88 2.18 -12.20 6.42
C ARG A 88 2.52 -13.65 6.74
N ALA A 89 3.73 -13.92 7.23
CA ALA A 89 4.14 -15.28 7.59
C ALA A 89 3.39 -15.77 8.84
N VAL A 90 3.18 -14.91 9.82
CA VAL A 90 2.38 -15.22 11.01
C VAL A 90 0.92 -15.48 10.63
N ALA A 91 0.35 -14.64 9.76
CA ALA A 91 -1.02 -14.79 9.27
C ALA A 91 -1.21 -16.10 8.48
N GLU A 92 -0.25 -16.48 7.62
CA GLU A 92 -0.28 -17.75 6.91
C GLU A 92 -0.23 -18.94 7.89
N GLN A 93 0.68 -18.92 8.87
CA GLN A 93 0.77 -19.94 9.91
C GLN A 93 -0.47 -20.01 10.81
N SER A 94 -1.16 -18.88 10.99
CA SER A 94 -2.40 -18.81 11.77
C SER A 94 -3.65 -19.22 10.97
N GLY A 95 -3.50 -19.68 9.73
CA GLY A 95 -4.63 -20.10 8.89
C GLY A 95 -5.49 -18.98 8.32
N LEU A 96 -5.05 -17.69 8.41
CA LEU A 96 -5.79 -16.56 7.82
C LEU A 96 -5.82 -16.57 6.29
N GLY A 97 -4.88 -17.27 5.65
CA GLY A 97 -4.77 -17.34 4.21
C GLY A 97 -3.44 -17.94 3.79
N TRP A 98 -3.02 -17.70 2.57
CA TRP A 98 -1.73 -18.13 2.03
C TRP A 98 -0.96 -16.97 1.41
N ILE A 99 0.36 -17.02 1.44
CA ILE A 99 1.21 -16.09 0.69
C ILE A 99 1.20 -16.52 -0.77
N ALA A 100 0.68 -15.64 -1.64
CA ALA A 100 0.51 -15.89 -3.06
C ALA A 100 1.77 -15.56 -3.88
N LYS A 101 1.74 -15.87 -5.20
CA LYS A 101 2.84 -15.59 -6.14
C LYS A 101 3.21 -14.10 -6.19
N ASN A 102 2.25 -13.20 -5.96
CA ASN A 102 2.47 -11.74 -5.82
C ASN A 102 2.96 -11.30 -4.44
N THR A 103 3.33 -12.25 -3.58
CA THR A 103 3.79 -12.02 -2.21
C THR A 103 2.77 -11.41 -1.24
N MET A 104 1.54 -11.20 -1.65
CA MET A 104 0.45 -10.76 -0.77
C MET A 104 -0.14 -11.96 -0.01
N LEU A 105 -0.70 -11.69 1.18
CA LEU A 105 -1.58 -12.66 1.83
C LEU A 105 -2.93 -12.64 1.11
N ILE A 106 -3.42 -13.81 0.70
CA ILE A 106 -4.75 -13.97 0.11
C ILE A 106 -5.61 -14.79 1.06
N ASN A 107 -6.81 -14.29 1.31
CA ASN A 107 -7.85 -15.03 2.01
C ASN A 107 -8.91 -15.50 1.00
N GLU A 108 -9.39 -16.72 1.13
CA GLU A 108 -10.33 -17.33 0.17
C GLU A 108 -11.70 -16.62 0.10
N SER A 109 -12.10 -15.91 1.17
CA SER A 109 -13.39 -15.21 1.25
C SER A 109 -13.30 -13.68 1.12
N ALA A 110 -12.09 -13.11 1.09
CA ALA A 110 -11.87 -11.66 1.10
C ALA A 110 -10.79 -11.19 0.11
N GLY A 111 -10.16 -12.10 -0.64
CA GLY A 111 -9.06 -11.72 -1.52
C GLY A 111 -7.84 -11.23 -0.75
N SER A 112 -7.19 -10.18 -1.26
CA SER A 112 -5.99 -9.57 -0.67
C SER A 112 -6.19 -8.12 -0.18
N ASP A 113 -7.42 -7.58 -0.29
CA ASP A 113 -7.74 -6.21 0.14
C ASP A 113 -7.99 -6.16 1.66
N LEU A 114 -6.96 -6.55 2.41
CA LEU A 114 -7.01 -6.69 3.86
C LEU A 114 -5.72 -6.18 4.50
N PHE A 115 -5.87 -5.57 5.66
CA PHE A 115 -4.78 -5.30 6.59
C PHE A 115 -4.61 -6.46 7.57
N ILE A 116 -3.39 -6.61 8.07
CA ILE A 116 -3.03 -7.59 9.09
C ILE A 116 -2.59 -6.85 10.35
N GLY A 117 -2.86 -7.47 11.48
CA GLY A 117 -2.33 -7.01 12.75
C GLY A 117 -2.31 -8.14 13.78
N GLU A 118 -1.47 -8.03 14.78
CA GLU A 118 -1.24 -9.09 15.74
C GLU A 118 -1.45 -8.64 17.18
N ILE A 119 -1.89 -9.58 17.99
CA ILE A 119 -1.89 -9.48 19.45
C ILE A 119 -0.94 -10.55 20.00
N TYR A 120 0.10 -10.11 20.69
CA TYR A 120 1.05 -10.97 21.40
C TYR A 120 0.57 -11.16 22.83
N THR A 121 0.57 -12.39 23.33
CA THR A 121 0.11 -12.72 24.67
C THR A 121 0.95 -13.83 25.31
N ASP A 122 0.99 -13.85 26.63
CA ASP A 122 1.57 -14.90 27.45
C ASP A 122 0.58 -16.06 27.77
N ILE A 123 -0.65 -15.96 27.25
CA ILE A 123 -1.63 -17.04 27.36
C ILE A 123 -1.35 -18.12 26.30
N PRO A 124 -1.22 -19.40 26.68
CA PRO A 124 -1.02 -20.51 25.77
C PRO A 124 -2.35 -20.95 25.13
N PHE A 125 -2.78 -20.27 24.05
CA PHE A 125 -3.92 -20.73 23.26
C PHE A 125 -3.55 -21.94 22.40
N MET A 126 -4.54 -22.75 22.08
CA MET A 126 -4.37 -23.80 21.08
C MET A 126 -4.05 -23.17 19.73
N PRO A 127 -3.00 -23.62 19.05
CA PRO A 127 -2.68 -23.08 17.74
C PRO A 127 -3.75 -23.43 16.71
N SER A 128 -3.96 -22.52 15.76
CA SER A 128 -4.78 -22.81 14.58
C SER A 128 -3.98 -23.68 13.60
N ASP A 129 -4.68 -24.48 12.81
CA ASP A 129 -4.05 -25.22 11.73
C ASP A 129 -3.68 -24.25 10.59
N PRO A 130 -2.44 -24.29 10.10
CA PRO A 130 -2.05 -23.49 8.94
C PRO A 130 -2.80 -23.97 7.69
N LYS A 131 -3.09 -23.03 6.77
CA LYS A 131 -3.59 -23.41 5.45
C LYS A 131 -2.42 -23.93 4.60
N GLU A 132 -2.40 -25.26 4.38
CA GLU A 132 -1.31 -25.90 3.65
C GLU A 132 -1.39 -25.66 2.14
N GLU A 133 -2.60 -25.45 1.58
CA GLU A 133 -2.81 -25.32 0.15
C GLU A 133 -2.63 -23.88 -0.34
N LYS A 134 -1.75 -23.72 -1.35
CA LYS A 134 -1.56 -22.46 -2.08
C LYS A 134 -2.37 -22.49 -3.37
N HIS A 135 -3.48 -21.77 -3.40
CA HIS A 135 -4.46 -21.84 -4.49
C HIS A 135 -4.08 -21.02 -5.75
N CYS A 136 -2.83 -20.62 -5.93
CA CYS A 136 -2.36 -19.96 -7.15
C CYS A 136 -2.27 -20.92 -8.36
N GLY A 137 -2.05 -22.23 -8.13
CA GLY A 137 -1.95 -23.23 -9.19
C GLY A 137 -1.03 -22.81 -10.34
N SER A 138 -1.49 -22.95 -11.58
CA SER A 138 -0.80 -22.51 -12.79
C SER A 138 -0.97 -21.01 -13.12
N CYS A 139 -1.82 -20.27 -12.38
CA CYS A 139 -2.09 -18.86 -12.66
C CYS A 139 -0.82 -18.00 -12.54
N SER A 140 -0.61 -17.10 -13.50
CA SER A 140 0.51 -16.12 -13.53
C SER A 140 0.04 -14.68 -13.74
N ALA A 141 -1.26 -14.39 -13.64
CA ALA A 141 -1.83 -13.10 -13.97
C ALA A 141 -1.13 -11.91 -13.31
N CYS A 142 -0.86 -12.00 -12.00
CA CYS A 142 -0.18 -10.93 -11.25
C CYS A 142 1.27 -10.69 -11.72
N MET A 143 1.97 -11.72 -12.19
CA MET A 143 3.33 -11.60 -12.70
C MET A 143 3.35 -10.93 -14.08
N VAL A 144 2.40 -11.31 -14.94
CA VAL A 144 2.25 -10.76 -16.30
C VAL A 144 1.78 -9.31 -16.26
N ALA A 145 0.88 -8.98 -15.34
CA ALA A 145 0.32 -7.63 -15.21
C ALA A 145 1.27 -6.61 -14.57
N CYS A 146 2.37 -7.05 -13.96
CA CYS A 146 3.30 -6.14 -13.30
C CYS A 146 4.01 -5.23 -14.31
N PRO A 147 3.76 -3.91 -14.34
CA PRO A 147 4.28 -3.03 -15.40
C PRO A 147 5.81 -2.97 -15.43
N THR A 148 6.45 -3.18 -14.28
CA THR A 148 7.90 -3.07 -14.11
C THR A 148 8.60 -4.42 -14.03
N ASP A 149 7.89 -5.53 -14.25
CA ASP A 149 8.41 -6.89 -14.11
C ASP A 149 9.12 -7.11 -12.75
N ALA A 150 8.49 -6.62 -11.68
CA ALA A 150 9.09 -6.69 -10.35
C ALA A 150 9.12 -8.11 -9.76
N PHE A 151 8.29 -9.04 -10.27
CA PHE A 151 8.32 -10.45 -9.87
C PHE A 151 9.37 -11.20 -10.68
N VAL A 152 10.51 -11.49 -10.05
CA VAL A 152 11.63 -12.21 -10.70
C VAL A 152 11.39 -13.73 -10.74
N ALA A 153 10.53 -14.24 -9.90
CA ALA A 153 10.00 -15.60 -9.87
C ALA A 153 8.69 -15.63 -9.07
N PRO A 154 7.88 -16.69 -9.16
CA PRO A 154 6.76 -16.88 -8.25
C PRO A 154 7.19 -16.76 -6.79
N PHE A 155 6.47 -15.97 -6.00
CA PHE A 155 6.74 -15.68 -4.58
C PHE A 155 8.02 -14.86 -4.31
N VAL A 156 8.68 -14.33 -5.35
CA VAL A 156 9.92 -13.54 -5.22
C VAL A 156 9.76 -12.19 -5.90
N LEU A 157 9.76 -11.13 -5.09
CA LEU A 157 9.64 -9.74 -5.54
C LEU A 157 10.99 -9.01 -5.42
N ASP A 158 11.46 -8.39 -6.49
CA ASP A 158 12.49 -7.34 -6.41
C ASP A 158 11.81 -5.99 -6.09
N ALA A 159 11.86 -5.62 -4.82
CA ALA A 159 11.23 -4.39 -4.34
C ALA A 159 11.76 -3.13 -5.06
N ARG A 160 13.01 -3.13 -5.52
CA ARG A 160 13.61 -1.98 -6.22
C ARG A 160 12.93 -1.66 -7.56
N ARG A 161 12.18 -2.62 -8.10
CA ARG A 161 11.38 -2.48 -9.33
C ARG A 161 9.89 -2.27 -9.04
N CYS A 162 9.43 -2.58 -7.83
CA CYS A 162 8.02 -2.47 -7.46
C CYS A 162 7.57 -1.01 -7.38
N ILE A 163 6.54 -0.62 -8.13
CA ILE A 163 6.00 0.75 -8.14
C ILE A 163 5.55 1.19 -6.74
N SER A 164 4.96 0.27 -5.95
CA SER A 164 4.59 0.58 -4.57
C SER A 164 5.82 1.00 -3.74
N TYR A 165 6.94 0.27 -3.85
CA TYR A 165 8.19 0.64 -3.19
C TYR A 165 8.75 1.97 -3.72
N LEU A 166 8.76 2.16 -5.04
CA LEU A 166 9.30 3.36 -5.69
C LEU A 166 8.55 4.63 -5.28
N THR A 167 7.23 4.55 -5.17
CA THR A 167 6.39 5.71 -4.83
C THR A 167 6.32 6.00 -3.33
N ILE A 168 6.56 5.00 -2.47
CA ILE A 168 6.36 5.10 -1.03
C ILE A 168 7.68 5.12 -0.25
N GLU A 169 8.55 4.15 -0.50
CA GLU A 169 9.75 3.92 0.35
C GLU A 169 11.01 4.54 -0.25
N HIS A 170 11.14 4.52 -1.57
CA HIS A 170 12.33 5.03 -2.25
C HIS A 170 12.43 6.56 -2.13
N LYS A 171 13.57 7.04 -1.59
CA LYS A 171 13.78 8.47 -1.29
C LYS A 171 14.51 9.24 -2.38
N GLY A 172 15.21 8.54 -3.29
CA GLY A 172 16.04 9.15 -4.33
C GLY A 172 15.34 9.30 -5.67
N SER A 173 16.16 9.52 -6.68
CA SER A 173 15.73 9.53 -8.08
C SER A 173 15.21 8.15 -8.51
N ILE A 174 14.10 8.14 -9.24
CA ILE A 174 13.54 6.93 -9.83
C ILE A 174 14.31 6.66 -11.13
N ASP A 175 14.76 5.42 -11.34
CA ASP A 175 15.45 5.00 -12.56
C ASP A 175 14.62 5.37 -13.80
N GLU A 176 15.25 6.06 -14.76
CA GLU A 176 14.59 6.53 -15.98
C GLU A 176 13.94 5.39 -16.78
N ALA A 177 14.54 4.20 -16.77
CA ALA A 177 13.97 3.03 -17.45
C ALA A 177 12.65 2.52 -16.82
N LEU A 178 12.39 2.90 -15.57
CA LEU A 178 11.15 2.53 -14.86
C LEU A 178 10.05 3.59 -14.98
N ARG A 179 10.42 4.86 -15.19
CA ARG A 179 9.44 5.97 -15.21
C ARG A 179 8.30 5.77 -16.22
N PRO A 180 8.54 5.39 -17.48
CA PRO A 180 7.45 5.14 -18.44
C PRO A 180 6.52 4.01 -18.00
N LYS A 181 7.07 3.00 -17.32
CA LYS A 181 6.32 1.82 -16.86
C LYS A 181 5.42 2.10 -15.66
N MET A 182 5.65 3.19 -14.95
CA MET A 182 4.84 3.57 -13.79
C MET A 182 3.45 4.11 -14.18
N GLY A 183 3.32 4.63 -15.40
CA GLY A 183 2.05 5.24 -15.86
C GLY A 183 1.64 6.38 -14.92
N ASN A 184 0.38 6.40 -14.54
CA ASN A 184 -0.22 7.42 -13.67
C ASN A 184 -0.24 7.06 -12.17
N ARG A 185 0.50 6.06 -11.73
CA ARG A 185 0.56 5.60 -10.34
C ARG A 185 1.42 6.53 -9.49
N ILE A 186 0.77 7.33 -8.64
CA ILE A 186 1.44 8.37 -7.84
C ILE A 186 1.70 7.94 -6.40
N TYR A 187 0.96 6.95 -5.87
CA TYR A 187 1.16 6.40 -4.54
C TYR A 187 0.68 4.95 -4.46
N GLY A 188 1.59 4.02 -4.24
CA GLY A 188 1.28 2.59 -4.26
C GLY A 188 1.04 2.05 -5.67
N CYS A 189 0.58 0.81 -5.73
CA CYS A 189 0.27 0.10 -6.97
C CYS A 189 -0.53 -1.16 -6.62
N ASP A 190 -1.67 -1.34 -7.25
CA ASP A 190 -2.58 -2.44 -6.98
C ASP A 190 -2.68 -3.43 -8.16
N ASP A 191 -1.89 -3.27 -9.24
CA ASP A 191 -2.00 -4.08 -10.46
C ASP A 191 -2.03 -5.58 -10.19
N CYS A 192 -1.14 -6.06 -9.34
CA CYS A 192 -1.06 -7.48 -9.01
C CYS A 192 -2.24 -7.97 -8.15
N GLN A 193 -2.95 -7.06 -7.48
CA GLN A 193 -4.19 -7.35 -6.73
C GLN A 193 -5.41 -7.28 -7.66
N LEU A 194 -5.49 -6.26 -8.51
CA LEU A 194 -6.61 -6.05 -9.44
C LEU A 194 -6.82 -7.22 -10.40
N VAL A 195 -5.74 -7.84 -10.89
CA VAL A 195 -5.82 -9.00 -11.78
C VAL A 195 -5.98 -10.33 -11.06
N CYS A 196 -5.92 -10.34 -9.73
CA CYS A 196 -5.98 -11.58 -8.96
C CYS A 196 -7.40 -12.14 -8.95
N PRO A 197 -7.64 -13.37 -9.44
CA PRO A 197 -8.99 -13.95 -9.47
C PRO A 197 -9.64 -14.08 -8.09
N TRP A 198 -8.85 -14.11 -7.03
CA TRP A 198 -9.35 -14.21 -5.66
C TRP A 198 -9.95 -12.90 -5.15
N ASN A 199 -9.59 -11.75 -5.72
CA ASN A 199 -10.15 -10.45 -5.32
C ASN A 199 -11.61 -10.26 -5.78
N LYS A 200 -12.15 -11.15 -6.62
CA LYS A 200 -13.61 -11.20 -6.89
C LYS A 200 -14.46 -11.46 -5.63
N PHE A 201 -13.84 -11.99 -4.56
CA PHE A 201 -14.51 -12.24 -3.29
C PHE A 201 -14.35 -11.07 -2.30
N ALA A 202 -13.52 -10.07 -2.61
CA ALA A 202 -13.42 -8.87 -1.80
C ALA A 202 -14.75 -8.10 -1.81
N THR A 203 -15.12 -7.57 -0.68
CA THR A 203 -16.33 -6.76 -0.50
C THR A 203 -15.96 -5.41 0.10
N ASN A 204 -16.75 -4.39 -0.22
CA ASN A 204 -16.52 -3.05 0.33
C ASN A 204 -16.56 -3.09 1.86
N SER A 205 -15.57 -2.44 2.46
CA SER A 205 -15.48 -2.33 3.91
C SER A 205 -16.54 -1.36 4.45
N PRO A 206 -17.26 -1.71 5.52
CA PRO A 206 -18.18 -0.78 6.16
C PRO A 206 -17.48 0.26 7.06
N GLU A 207 -16.14 0.25 7.12
CA GLU A 207 -15.36 1.15 7.95
C GLU A 207 -15.28 2.55 7.33
N PRO A 208 -15.89 3.58 7.96
CA PRO A 208 -15.92 4.93 7.38
C PRO A 208 -14.54 5.56 7.21
N ASP A 209 -13.56 5.15 8.03
CA ASP A 209 -12.19 5.69 7.95
C ASP A 209 -11.46 5.24 6.67
N PHE A 210 -11.97 4.24 5.94
CA PHE A 210 -11.41 3.79 4.67
C PHE A 210 -12.02 4.49 3.45
N ALA A 211 -13.11 5.23 3.61
CA ALA A 211 -13.71 6.00 2.51
C ALA A 211 -12.71 7.00 1.90
N PRO A 212 -12.75 7.20 0.57
CA PRO A 212 -11.87 8.15 -0.13
C PRO A 212 -11.98 9.56 0.46
N ARG A 213 -10.83 10.21 0.61
CA ARG A 213 -10.70 11.57 1.12
C ARG A 213 -10.12 12.47 0.04
N GLU A 214 -10.47 13.75 0.09
CA GLU A 214 -9.96 14.79 -0.80
C GLU A 214 -10.14 14.49 -2.31
N GLY A 215 -11.04 13.57 -2.66
CA GLY A 215 -11.25 13.12 -4.04
C GLY A 215 -10.06 12.34 -4.62
N LEU A 216 -9.19 11.75 -3.78
CA LEU A 216 -7.96 11.06 -4.20
C LEU A 216 -8.21 9.84 -5.08
N ASP A 217 -9.41 9.32 -5.11
CA ASP A 217 -9.81 8.18 -5.96
C ASP A 217 -10.04 8.55 -7.43
N GLN A 218 -10.09 9.86 -7.75
CA GLN A 218 -10.31 10.36 -9.12
C GLN A 218 -9.69 11.74 -9.39
N ALA A 219 -8.71 12.15 -8.61
CA ALA A 219 -8.11 13.48 -8.68
C ALA A 219 -7.26 13.68 -9.95
N ASP A 220 -7.33 14.87 -10.54
CA ASP A 220 -6.50 15.24 -11.69
C ASP A 220 -5.05 15.47 -11.28
N LEU A 221 -4.12 14.96 -12.07
CA LEU A 221 -2.68 15.10 -11.83
C LEU A 221 -2.24 16.55 -11.73
N VAL A 222 -2.74 17.42 -12.61
CA VAL A 222 -2.40 18.86 -12.60
C VAL A 222 -2.88 19.52 -11.30
N THR A 223 -4.10 19.20 -10.86
CA THR A 223 -4.64 19.70 -9.58
C THR A 223 -3.79 19.24 -8.40
N LEU A 224 -3.41 17.96 -8.35
CA LEU A 224 -2.58 17.42 -7.28
C LEU A 224 -1.15 17.98 -7.30
N PHE A 225 -0.61 18.21 -8.51
CA PHE A 225 0.72 18.79 -8.68
C PHE A 225 0.79 20.25 -8.25
N ALA A 226 -0.33 20.99 -8.38
CA ALA A 226 -0.41 22.38 -7.97
C ALA A 226 -0.34 22.58 -6.44
N TRP A 227 -0.67 21.56 -5.65
CA TRP A 227 -0.67 21.69 -4.18
C TRP A 227 0.66 22.24 -3.67
N THR A 228 0.57 23.22 -2.79
CA THR A 228 1.69 23.70 -1.97
C THR A 228 2.01 22.72 -0.87
N GLU A 229 3.19 22.82 -0.26
CA GLU A 229 3.55 21.98 0.89
C GLU A 229 2.52 22.14 2.04
N LYS A 230 2.03 23.35 2.28
CA LYS A 230 1.02 23.61 3.29
C LYS A 230 -0.30 22.87 2.97
N GLU A 231 -0.78 22.95 1.74
CA GLU A 231 -1.99 22.25 1.31
C GLU A 231 -1.82 20.72 1.39
N PHE A 232 -0.67 20.21 0.96
CA PHE A 232 -0.33 18.78 1.12
C PHE A 232 -0.41 18.33 2.58
N GLU A 233 0.19 19.10 3.50
CA GLU A 233 0.21 18.77 4.93
C GLU A 233 -1.18 18.85 5.57
N GLU A 234 -1.99 19.85 5.19
CA GLU A 234 -3.34 20.06 5.71
C GLU A 234 -4.33 19.01 5.17
N ARG A 235 -4.37 18.82 3.83
CA ARG A 235 -5.31 17.87 3.19
C ARG A 235 -5.02 16.44 3.55
N LEU A 236 -3.74 16.06 3.63
CA LEU A 236 -3.31 14.70 3.96
C LEU A 236 -3.09 14.47 5.46
N GLN A 237 -3.58 15.37 6.31
CA GLN A 237 -3.55 15.13 7.75
C GLN A 237 -4.31 13.85 8.11
N GLY A 238 -3.61 12.90 8.73
CA GLY A 238 -4.15 11.59 9.09
C GLY A 238 -4.33 10.61 7.92
N SER A 239 -3.72 10.89 6.76
CA SER A 239 -3.56 9.95 5.64
C SER A 239 -2.20 9.25 5.70
N PRO A 240 -2.08 7.98 5.27
CA PRO A 240 -0.79 7.29 5.16
C PRO A 240 0.12 7.94 4.11
N ILE A 241 -0.43 8.69 3.14
CA ILE A 241 0.33 9.38 2.09
C ILE A 241 1.23 10.47 2.68
N ARG A 242 0.79 11.14 3.75
CA ARG A 242 1.55 12.25 4.35
C ARG A 242 2.99 11.89 4.70
N ARG A 243 3.28 10.62 5.02
CA ARG A 243 4.60 10.15 5.43
C ARG A 243 5.68 10.24 4.34
N ILE A 244 5.29 10.33 3.06
CA ILE A 244 6.27 10.49 2.00
C ILE A 244 6.80 11.92 1.88
N GLY A 245 6.07 12.91 2.39
CA GLY A 245 6.39 14.34 2.28
C GLY A 245 6.09 14.91 0.90
N HIS A 246 5.94 16.23 0.84
CA HIS A 246 5.57 16.97 -0.38
C HIS A 246 6.58 16.79 -1.53
N GLU A 247 7.88 16.73 -1.22
CA GLU A 247 8.91 16.53 -2.24
C GLU A 247 8.70 15.24 -3.06
N ARG A 248 8.51 14.09 -2.37
CA ARG A 248 8.30 12.82 -3.05
C ARG A 248 6.92 12.74 -3.70
N TRP A 249 5.92 13.41 -3.14
CA TRP A 249 4.61 13.59 -3.77
C TRP A 249 4.75 14.25 -5.13
N LEU A 250 5.41 15.41 -5.21
CA LEU A 250 5.68 16.10 -6.48
C LEU A 250 6.53 15.26 -7.43
N ARG A 251 7.57 14.56 -6.94
CA ARG A 251 8.39 13.65 -7.74
C ARG A 251 7.53 12.60 -8.44
N ASN A 252 6.66 11.94 -7.70
CA ASN A 252 5.81 10.88 -8.24
C ASN A 252 4.82 11.42 -9.28
N ILE A 253 4.20 12.58 -8.99
CA ILE A 253 3.26 13.20 -9.93
C ILE A 253 4.00 13.71 -11.17
N ALA A 254 5.22 14.22 -11.07
CA ALA A 254 6.01 14.62 -12.23
C ALA A 254 6.25 13.43 -13.18
N VAL A 255 6.52 12.23 -12.65
CA VAL A 255 6.61 11.01 -13.47
C VAL A 255 5.28 10.70 -14.15
N ALA A 256 4.17 10.76 -13.41
CA ALA A 256 2.84 10.50 -13.96
C ALA A 256 2.46 11.51 -15.05
N LEU A 257 2.73 12.81 -14.84
CA LEU A 257 2.52 13.86 -15.85
C LEU A 257 3.36 13.61 -17.09
N GLY A 258 4.61 13.14 -16.97
CA GLY A 258 5.45 12.78 -18.11
C GLY A 258 4.94 11.56 -18.90
N ASN A 259 4.08 10.74 -18.29
CA ASN A 259 3.43 9.60 -18.96
C ASN A 259 2.04 9.96 -19.52
N ALA A 260 1.51 11.15 -19.22
CA ALA A 260 0.20 11.59 -19.71
C ALA A 260 0.28 12.04 -21.18
N GLU A 261 -0.89 12.14 -21.82
CA GLU A 261 -1.00 12.75 -23.13
C GLU A 261 -0.53 14.22 -23.09
N THR A 262 0.17 14.66 -24.13
CA THR A 262 0.71 16.03 -24.18
C THR A 262 -0.41 17.04 -24.32
N THR A 263 -0.59 17.87 -23.29
CA THR A 263 -1.47 19.05 -23.32
C THR A 263 -0.71 20.30 -22.88
N GLN A 264 -1.18 21.47 -23.33
CA GLN A 264 -0.58 22.75 -22.91
C GLN A 264 -0.70 22.94 -21.40
N GLU A 265 -1.75 22.43 -20.77
CA GLU A 265 -1.98 22.50 -19.33
C GLU A 265 -0.92 21.73 -18.56
N ILE A 266 -0.62 20.49 -18.97
CA ILE A 266 0.43 19.65 -18.37
C ILE A 266 1.80 20.32 -18.50
N VAL A 267 2.15 20.79 -19.70
CA VAL A 267 3.45 21.49 -19.95
C VAL A 267 3.56 22.74 -19.07
N ASN A 268 2.49 23.52 -18.97
CA ASN A 268 2.48 24.72 -18.12
C ASN A 268 2.59 24.36 -16.62
N ALA A 269 1.90 23.33 -16.17
CA ALA A 269 2.00 22.84 -14.80
C ALA A 269 3.43 22.42 -14.45
N LEU A 270 4.08 21.63 -15.30
CA LEU A 270 5.49 21.20 -15.12
C LEU A 270 6.43 22.41 -15.06
N ARG A 271 6.32 23.34 -16.03
CA ARG A 271 7.16 24.57 -16.09
C ARG A 271 6.98 25.47 -14.87
N SER A 272 5.76 25.57 -14.34
CA SER A 272 5.47 26.43 -13.18
C SER A 272 6.25 26.08 -11.92
N LYS A 273 6.65 24.82 -11.77
CA LYS A 273 7.41 24.32 -10.62
C LYS A 273 8.88 24.03 -10.92
N GLN A 274 9.32 24.16 -12.19
CA GLN A 274 10.67 23.82 -12.60
C GLN A 274 11.74 24.58 -11.82
N ASP A 275 11.59 25.88 -11.61
CA ASP A 275 12.61 26.72 -10.96
C ASP A 275 12.53 26.68 -9.42
N THR A 276 11.37 26.45 -8.86
CA THR A 276 11.10 26.56 -7.41
C THR A 276 11.25 25.24 -6.67
N SER A 277 11.30 24.10 -7.37
CA SER A 277 11.36 22.77 -6.76
C SER A 277 12.77 22.38 -6.31
N SER A 278 12.84 21.32 -5.49
CA SER A 278 14.12 20.70 -5.10
C SER A 278 14.84 20.05 -6.28
N PRO A 279 16.15 19.78 -6.19
CA PRO A 279 16.90 19.10 -7.25
C PRO A 279 16.27 17.78 -7.67
N LEU A 280 15.74 17.00 -6.73
CA LEU A 280 15.06 15.74 -7.00
C LEU A 280 13.81 15.94 -7.88
N VAL A 281 12.99 16.90 -7.55
CA VAL A 281 11.74 17.18 -8.31
C VAL A 281 12.08 17.79 -9.67
N LYS A 282 13.06 18.70 -9.74
CA LYS A 282 13.55 19.31 -11.00
C LYS A 282 14.00 18.27 -12.01
N GLU A 283 14.73 17.27 -11.59
CA GLU A 283 15.20 16.16 -12.45
C GLU A 283 14.00 15.42 -13.09
N HIS A 284 12.96 15.13 -12.28
CA HIS A 284 11.78 14.41 -12.78
C HIS A 284 10.89 15.30 -13.66
N ILE A 285 10.81 16.61 -13.36
CA ILE A 285 10.15 17.60 -14.23
C ILE A 285 10.87 17.70 -15.56
N ALA A 286 12.22 17.78 -15.58
CA ALA A 286 12.99 17.84 -16.80
C ALA A 286 12.77 16.60 -17.68
N TRP A 287 12.77 15.40 -17.07
CA TRP A 287 12.44 14.18 -17.77
C TRP A 287 11.00 14.23 -18.33
N ALA A 288 10.02 14.67 -17.55
CA ALA A 288 8.63 14.78 -18.00
C ALA A 288 8.47 15.74 -19.19
N LEU A 289 9.14 16.91 -19.15
CA LEU A 289 9.13 17.87 -20.26
C LEU A 289 9.73 17.29 -21.53
N ILE A 290 10.80 16.49 -21.43
CA ILE A 290 11.39 15.78 -22.58
C ILE A 290 10.37 14.81 -23.20
N GLN A 291 9.54 14.12 -22.41
CA GLN A 291 8.50 13.24 -22.94
C GLN A 291 7.46 14.02 -23.77
N HIS A 292 7.25 15.30 -23.47
CA HIS A 292 6.35 16.21 -24.19
C HIS A 292 7.02 17.00 -25.31
N GLY A 293 8.30 16.70 -25.63
CA GLY A 293 9.05 17.38 -26.69
C GLY A 293 9.47 18.83 -26.36
N CYS A 294 9.63 19.14 -25.08
CA CYS A 294 9.95 20.47 -24.57
C CYS A 294 11.36 20.57 -23.99
#